data_497e519b29b16d087263d8c13391072c
#
_entry.id   497e519b29b16d087263d8c13391072c
#
_cell.length_a   1.000
_cell.length_b   1.000
_cell.length_c   1.000
_cell.angle_alpha   90.00
_cell.angle_beta   90.00
_cell.angle_gamma   90.00
#
_symmetry.space_group_name_H-M   'P 1'
#
loop_
_entity.id
_entity.type
_entity.pdbx_description
1 polymer ?
#
loop_
_entity_poly.entity_id
_entity_poly.type
_entity_poly.pdbx_seq_one_letter_code
_entity_poly.pdbx_strand_id
1 'polypeptide(L)'
;MELLEAIEILSDLGFTSVELAIHESGVVKPSELLADMDRSVQLLRHTHRLDISGYSVQLESTGEQHYEDFLNLCRLSKTTKVVNMIVPSGEHGTPFNEEVEHLKRLVEIGESEGIRVSVRSQLGCLSDDPDTLMVLCNNVDGLGISLDPSVYLCGGGKEKNIDKILKFVCNVYLRDSRPDAFQVSIGQGEIDYAKLITQLEREGYDRALTVHMVPMDDLDHRVELRKLRRLLESHL
;
A
#
# COMPACT_ATOMS: atom_id res chain seq x y z
N MET A 1 1.05 20.85 -2.30
CA MET A 1 0.74 20.31 -3.65
C MET A 1 -0.66 19.75 -3.60
N GLU A 2 -1.52 20.13 -4.51
CA GLU A 2 -2.89 19.64 -4.58
C GLU A 2 -2.94 18.28 -5.28
N LEU A 3 -4.01 17.48 -5.04
CA LEU A 3 -4.15 16.14 -5.61
C LEU A 3 -4.04 16.13 -7.15
N LEU A 4 -4.77 17.02 -7.82
CA LEU A 4 -4.77 17.06 -9.29
C LEU A 4 -3.39 17.43 -9.87
N GLU A 5 -2.67 18.35 -9.23
CA GLU A 5 -1.30 18.71 -9.62
C GLU A 5 -0.37 17.49 -9.49
N ALA A 6 -0.49 16.70 -8.41
CA ALA A 6 0.30 15.49 -8.22
C ALA A 6 0.00 14.45 -9.32
N ILE A 7 -1.27 14.27 -9.66
CA ILE A 7 -1.73 13.35 -10.72
C ILE A 7 -1.16 13.77 -12.08
N GLU A 8 -1.20 15.06 -12.43
CA GLU A 8 -0.62 15.58 -13.67
C GLU A 8 0.89 15.30 -13.76
N ILE A 9 1.62 15.57 -12.68
CA ILE A 9 3.05 15.28 -12.60
C ILE A 9 3.35 13.80 -12.82
N LEU A 10 2.59 12.90 -12.17
CA LEU A 10 2.78 11.46 -12.33
C LEU A 10 2.45 10.99 -13.75
N SER A 11 1.41 11.54 -14.36
CA SER A 11 1.07 11.27 -15.76
C SER A 11 2.19 11.71 -16.70
N ASP A 12 2.78 12.90 -16.50
CA ASP A 12 3.92 13.42 -17.28
C ASP A 12 5.19 12.59 -17.07
N LEU A 13 5.36 11.98 -15.91
CA LEU A 13 6.43 11.05 -15.63
C LEU A 13 6.22 9.69 -16.30
N GLY A 14 5.03 9.43 -16.87
CA GLY A 14 4.68 8.22 -17.61
C GLY A 14 4.18 7.07 -16.73
N PHE A 15 3.68 7.34 -15.53
CA PHE A 15 2.95 6.35 -14.75
C PHE A 15 1.57 6.09 -15.38
N THR A 16 1.04 4.90 -15.20
CA THR A 16 -0.28 4.47 -15.72
C THR A 16 -1.34 4.40 -14.63
N SER A 17 -0.90 4.27 -13.37
CA SER A 17 -1.77 4.21 -12.21
C SER A 17 -1.17 4.93 -11.01
N VAL A 18 -2.02 5.24 -10.04
CA VAL A 18 -1.66 5.88 -8.78
C VAL A 18 -2.40 5.20 -7.63
N GLU A 19 -1.72 5.03 -6.51
CA GLU A 19 -2.35 4.69 -5.24
C GLU A 19 -2.55 5.98 -4.44
N LEU A 20 -3.71 6.16 -3.82
CA LEU A 20 -4.01 7.33 -3.01
C LEU A 20 -3.85 7.02 -1.52
N ALA A 21 -2.99 7.79 -0.86
CA ALA A 21 -2.87 7.78 0.59
C ALA A 21 -3.96 8.66 1.20
N ILE A 22 -4.81 8.06 2.03
CA ILE A 22 -5.97 8.68 2.68
C ILE A 22 -5.71 8.72 4.19
N HIS A 23 -5.28 9.87 4.70
CA HIS A 23 -5.01 10.10 6.11
C HIS A 23 -5.12 11.58 6.46
N GLU A 24 -5.40 11.92 7.73
CA GLU A 24 -5.72 13.30 8.15
C GLU A 24 -4.59 14.31 7.95
N SER A 25 -3.33 13.86 8.02
CA SER A 25 -2.17 14.70 7.75
C SER A 25 -1.79 14.78 6.26
N GLY A 26 -2.50 14.09 5.38
CA GLY A 26 -2.24 14.00 3.94
C GLY A 26 -2.98 15.03 3.10
N VAL A 27 -2.81 14.89 1.78
CA VAL A 27 -3.53 15.70 0.77
C VAL A 27 -4.98 15.25 0.65
N VAL A 28 -5.25 13.96 0.84
CA VAL A 28 -6.58 13.38 0.80
C VAL A 28 -6.94 12.93 2.21
N LYS A 29 -7.91 13.60 2.83
CA LYS A 29 -8.28 13.37 4.22
C LYS A 29 -9.57 12.57 4.34
N PRO A 30 -9.60 11.53 5.20
CA PRO A 30 -10.83 10.78 5.47
C PRO A 30 -12.00 11.67 5.87
N SER A 31 -11.77 12.62 6.79
CA SER A 31 -12.81 13.55 7.27
C SER A 31 -13.45 14.37 6.13
N GLU A 32 -12.65 14.85 5.17
CA GLU A 32 -13.14 15.60 4.02
C GLU A 32 -13.90 14.70 3.04
N LEU A 33 -13.40 13.48 2.79
CA LEU A 33 -14.04 12.51 1.90
C LEU A 33 -15.41 12.07 2.44
N LEU A 34 -15.50 11.83 3.73
CA LEU A 34 -16.72 11.34 4.39
C LEU A 34 -17.76 12.44 4.61
N ALA A 35 -17.35 13.72 4.67
CA ALA A 35 -18.27 14.85 4.84
C ALA A 35 -19.17 15.08 3.61
N ASP A 36 -18.70 14.78 2.41
CA ASP A 36 -19.47 14.94 1.15
C ASP A 36 -19.05 13.85 0.15
N MET A 37 -19.77 12.73 0.19
CA MET A 37 -19.49 11.55 -0.64
C MET A 37 -19.64 11.84 -2.13
N ASP A 38 -20.63 12.65 -2.54
CA ASP A 38 -20.88 12.96 -3.95
C ASP A 38 -19.73 13.80 -4.53
N ARG A 39 -19.27 14.79 -3.79
CA ARG A 39 -18.11 15.59 -4.15
C ARG A 39 -16.84 14.72 -4.21
N SER A 40 -16.68 13.83 -3.26
CA SER A 40 -15.53 12.91 -3.18
C SER A 40 -15.48 11.97 -4.37
N VAL A 41 -16.63 11.42 -4.79
CA VAL A 41 -16.73 10.61 -6.01
C VAL A 41 -16.35 11.43 -7.25
N GLN A 42 -16.80 12.66 -7.35
CA GLN A 42 -16.44 13.55 -8.47
C GLN A 42 -14.95 13.83 -8.48
N LEU A 43 -14.34 14.16 -7.33
CA LEU A 43 -12.91 14.42 -7.19
C LEU A 43 -12.07 13.21 -7.63
N LEU A 44 -12.40 12.03 -7.11
CA LEU A 44 -11.63 10.81 -7.34
C LEU A 44 -11.82 10.19 -8.73
N ARG A 45 -12.81 10.63 -9.49
CA ARG A 45 -12.99 10.26 -10.91
C ARG A 45 -12.18 11.13 -11.88
N HIS A 46 -11.67 12.28 -11.44
CA HIS A 46 -10.88 13.20 -12.28
C HIS A 46 -9.37 12.89 -12.16
N THR A 47 -8.95 11.78 -12.69
CA THR A 47 -7.57 11.26 -12.55
C THR A 47 -6.70 11.44 -13.81
N HIS A 48 -7.06 12.31 -14.72
CA HIS A 48 -6.26 12.69 -15.91
C HIS A 48 -5.60 11.51 -16.66
N ARG A 49 -6.30 10.40 -16.82
CA ARG A 49 -5.84 9.15 -17.46
C ARG A 49 -5.03 8.19 -16.58
N LEU A 50 -4.84 8.47 -15.29
CA LEU A 50 -4.28 7.48 -14.37
C LEU A 50 -5.41 6.65 -13.77
N ASP A 51 -5.24 5.34 -13.72
CA ASP A 51 -6.10 4.47 -12.94
C ASP A 51 -5.73 4.57 -11.45
N ILE A 52 -6.72 4.46 -10.56
CA ILE A 52 -6.44 4.34 -9.13
C ILE A 52 -6.30 2.86 -8.81
N SER A 53 -5.10 2.42 -8.43
CA SER A 53 -4.79 1.02 -8.12
C SER A 53 -5.23 0.58 -6.73
N GLY A 54 -5.35 1.52 -5.78
CA GLY A 54 -5.75 1.25 -4.40
C GLY A 54 -5.87 2.50 -3.56
N TYR A 55 -6.49 2.34 -2.41
CA TYR A 55 -6.54 3.35 -1.35
C TYR A 55 -5.78 2.85 -0.12
N SER A 56 -4.70 3.54 0.25
CA SER A 56 -3.98 3.31 1.50
C SER A 56 -4.58 4.18 2.59
N VAL A 57 -5.33 3.56 3.50
CA VAL A 57 -6.19 4.25 4.47
C VAL A 57 -5.60 4.17 5.86
N GLN A 58 -5.54 5.31 6.53
CA GLN A 58 -5.25 5.40 7.96
C GLN A 58 -6.29 6.30 8.62
N LEU A 59 -7.16 5.69 9.44
CA LEU A 59 -8.21 6.38 10.18
C LEU A 59 -7.73 6.69 11.60
N GLU A 60 -8.09 7.87 12.10
CA GLU A 60 -7.85 8.28 13.50
C GLU A 60 -9.04 7.97 14.40
N SER A 61 -10.21 7.66 13.83
CA SER A 61 -11.38 7.22 14.58
C SER A 61 -11.15 5.87 15.24
N THR A 62 -11.80 5.63 16.37
CA THR A 62 -11.65 4.42 17.18
C THR A 62 -13.02 3.78 17.49
N GLY A 63 -13.00 2.53 17.95
CA GLY A 63 -14.21 1.80 18.30
C GLY A 63 -15.14 1.59 17.11
N GLU A 64 -16.46 1.67 17.32
CA GLU A 64 -17.46 1.45 16.26
C GLU A 64 -17.36 2.50 15.14
N GLN A 65 -17.02 3.75 15.47
CA GLN A 65 -16.86 4.81 14.48
C GLN A 65 -15.77 4.47 13.44
N HIS A 66 -14.69 3.83 13.85
CA HIS A 66 -13.64 3.37 12.93
C HIS A 66 -14.19 2.44 11.84
N TYR A 67 -15.04 1.50 12.21
CA TYR A 67 -15.62 0.55 11.27
C TYR A 67 -16.71 1.18 10.40
N GLU A 68 -17.47 2.14 10.92
CA GLU A 68 -18.43 2.92 10.13
C GLU A 68 -17.73 3.79 9.09
N ASP A 69 -16.65 4.48 9.46
CA ASP A 69 -15.85 5.29 8.56
C ASP A 69 -15.21 4.40 7.48
N PHE A 70 -14.67 3.24 7.87
CA PHE A 70 -14.10 2.28 6.94
C PHE A 70 -15.13 1.74 5.95
N LEU A 71 -16.33 1.39 6.41
CA LEU A 71 -17.44 0.97 5.54
C LEU A 71 -17.79 2.05 4.50
N ASN A 72 -17.86 3.31 4.92
CA ASN A 72 -18.16 4.41 4.03
C ASN A 72 -17.04 4.63 3.00
N LEU A 73 -15.77 4.46 3.39
CA LEU A 73 -14.65 4.47 2.44
C LEU A 73 -14.69 3.27 1.48
N CYS A 74 -15.11 2.08 1.91
CA CYS A 74 -15.33 0.93 1.04
C CYS A 74 -16.44 1.22 0.00
N ARG A 75 -17.53 1.88 0.38
CA ARG A 75 -18.59 2.32 -0.55
C ARG A 75 -18.07 3.36 -1.54
N LEU A 76 -17.26 4.31 -1.10
CA LEU A 76 -16.57 5.26 -1.98
C LEU A 76 -15.66 4.52 -2.96
N SER A 77 -14.87 3.57 -2.49
CA SER A 77 -13.97 2.72 -3.27
C SER A 77 -14.73 1.97 -4.36
N LYS A 78 -15.84 1.31 -4.02
CA LYS A 78 -16.74 0.64 -4.96
C LYS A 78 -17.28 1.60 -6.03
N THR A 79 -17.73 2.79 -5.63
CA THR A 79 -18.28 3.80 -6.54
C THR A 79 -17.22 4.34 -7.49
N THR A 80 -15.97 4.43 -7.07
CA THR A 80 -14.83 4.87 -7.88
C THR A 80 -14.14 3.71 -8.60
N LYS A 81 -14.64 2.47 -8.45
CA LYS A 81 -14.12 1.22 -9.06
C LYS A 81 -12.72 0.84 -8.60
N VAL A 82 -12.33 1.26 -7.44
CA VAL A 82 -11.10 0.84 -6.78
C VAL A 82 -11.40 -0.36 -5.91
N VAL A 83 -10.69 -1.47 -6.10
CA VAL A 83 -11.02 -2.75 -5.46
C VAL A 83 -10.05 -3.18 -4.36
N ASN A 84 -9.04 -2.37 -4.08
CA ASN A 84 -8.03 -2.67 -3.06
C ASN A 84 -7.96 -1.55 -2.02
N MET A 85 -8.18 -1.93 -0.75
CA MET A 85 -8.07 -1.06 0.41
C MET A 85 -6.91 -1.54 1.26
N ILE A 86 -5.92 -0.68 1.48
CA ILE A 86 -4.71 -0.99 2.24
C ILE A 86 -4.83 -0.36 3.63
N VAL A 87 -4.62 -1.16 4.66
CA VAL A 87 -4.70 -0.73 6.06
C VAL A 87 -3.37 -0.98 6.79
N PRO A 88 -3.02 -0.21 7.83
CA PRO A 88 -1.89 -0.52 8.69
C PRO A 88 -2.18 -1.79 9.51
N SER A 89 -1.14 -2.46 10.01
CA SER A 89 -1.27 -3.42 11.10
C SER A 89 -1.01 -2.76 12.45
N GLY A 90 -1.42 -3.44 13.52
CA GLY A 90 -1.12 -3.02 14.87
C GLY A 90 0.39 -2.89 15.13
N GLU A 91 0.77 -1.92 15.98
CA GLU A 91 2.15 -1.73 16.42
C GLU A 91 2.66 -2.91 17.25
N HIS A 92 3.97 -3.02 17.42
CA HIS A 92 4.55 -4.00 18.35
C HIS A 92 3.96 -3.83 19.76
N GLY A 93 3.52 -4.94 20.35
CA GLY A 93 2.83 -4.95 21.63
C GLY A 93 1.31 -5.01 21.53
N THR A 94 0.73 -4.81 20.36
CA THR A 94 -0.70 -5.09 20.14
C THR A 94 -0.96 -6.58 20.38
N PRO A 95 -1.94 -6.96 21.22
CA PRO A 95 -2.28 -8.36 21.42
C PRO A 95 -2.70 -9.02 20.11
N PHE A 96 -2.05 -10.13 19.75
CA PHE A 96 -2.25 -10.80 18.46
C PHE A 96 -3.73 -11.14 18.18
N ASN A 97 -4.46 -11.61 19.18
CA ASN A 97 -5.89 -11.95 18.99
C ASN A 97 -6.76 -10.70 18.75
N GLU A 98 -6.42 -9.56 19.33
CA GLU A 98 -7.13 -8.30 19.07
C GLU A 98 -6.88 -7.85 17.63
N GLU A 99 -5.66 -7.97 17.14
CA GLU A 99 -5.33 -7.67 15.75
C GLU A 99 -6.08 -8.60 14.77
N VAL A 100 -6.12 -9.91 15.06
CA VAL A 100 -6.89 -10.87 14.25
C VAL A 100 -8.37 -10.49 14.18
N GLU A 101 -9.00 -10.18 15.30
CA GLU A 101 -10.42 -9.79 15.32
C GLU A 101 -10.66 -8.45 14.62
N HIS A 102 -9.74 -7.49 14.77
CA HIS A 102 -9.80 -6.22 14.06
C HIS A 102 -9.72 -6.42 12.54
N LEU A 103 -8.71 -7.16 12.07
CA LEU A 103 -8.52 -7.41 10.63
C LEU A 103 -9.67 -8.24 10.04
N LYS A 104 -10.20 -9.24 10.76
CA LYS A 104 -11.40 -9.99 10.34
C LYS A 104 -12.56 -9.04 10.06
N ARG A 105 -12.83 -8.14 10.99
CA ARG A 105 -13.93 -7.18 10.84
C ARG A 105 -13.73 -6.25 9.65
N LEU A 106 -12.50 -5.77 9.41
CA LEU A 106 -12.19 -4.96 8.23
C LEU A 106 -12.39 -5.76 6.92
N VAL A 107 -11.95 -7.02 6.90
CA VAL A 107 -12.13 -7.90 5.73
C VAL A 107 -13.61 -8.16 5.47
N GLU A 108 -14.40 -8.51 6.47
CA GLU A 108 -15.85 -8.71 6.35
C GLU A 108 -16.57 -7.46 5.79
N ILE A 109 -16.19 -6.27 6.28
CA ILE A 109 -16.71 -4.99 5.75
C ILE A 109 -16.31 -4.82 4.28
N GLY A 110 -15.04 -5.02 3.96
CA GLY A 110 -14.55 -4.92 2.58
C GLY A 110 -15.27 -5.89 1.64
N GLU A 111 -15.38 -7.15 2.01
CA GLU A 111 -16.06 -8.19 1.22
C GLU A 111 -17.53 -7.87 0.96
N SER A 112 -18.23 -7.31 1.96
CA SER A 112 -19.64 -6.90 1.81
C SER A 112 -19.85 -5.87 0.70
N GLU A 113 -18.83 -5.08 0.39
CA GLU A 113 -18.84 -4.08 -0.69
C GLU A 113 -18.04 -4.52 -1.93
N GLY A 114 -17.48 -5.74 -1.93
CA GLY A 114 -16.65 -6.28 -3.02
C GLY A 114 -15.25 -5.66 -3.09
N ILE A 115 -14.74 -5.21 -1.95
CA ILE A 115 -13.42 -4.59 -1.79
C ILE A 115 -12.49 -5.57 -1.09
N ARG A 116 -11.30 -5.75 -1.64
CA ARG A 116 -10.23 -6.52 -0.99
C ARG A 116 -9.52 -5.65 0.05
N VAL A 117 -9.29 -6.21 1.21
CA VAL A 117 -8.51 -5.58 2.26
C VAL A 117 -7.12 -6.21 2.32
N SER A 118 -6.10 -5.38 2.41
CA SER A 118 -4.71 -5.82 2.56
C SER A 118 -4.00 -5.06 3.67
N VAL A 119 -3.22 -5.79 4.45
CA VAL A 119 -2.38 -5.21 5.49
C VAL A 119 -1.03 -4.79 4.92
N ARG A 120 -0.59 -3.58 5.27
CA ARG A 120 0.68 -3.03 4.78
C ARG A 120 1.86 -3.55 5.60
N SER A 121 2.94 -3.97 4.94
CA SER A 121 4.25 -4.18 5.57
C SER A 121 4.77 -2.85 6.13
N GLN A 122 5.07 -2.81 7.43
CA GLN A 122 5.51 -1.58 8.09
C GLN A 122 6.44 -1.88 9.27
N LEU A 123 7.58 -1.19 9.33
CA LEU A 123 8.52 -1.29 10.46
C LEU A 123 7.86 -0.85 11.78
N GLY A 124 8.15 -1.59 12.86
CA GLY A 124 7.60 -1.33 14.18
C GLY A 124 6.18 -1.87 14.39
N CYS A 125 5.62 -2.54 13.41
CA CYS A 125 4.29 -3.15 13.46
C CYS A 125 4.37 -4.68 13.39
N LEU A 126 3.27 -5.36 13.70
CA LEU A 126 3.17 -6.82 13.62
C LEU A 126 3.50 -7.35 12.20
N SER A 127 3.27 -6.52 11.18
CA SER A 127 3.55 -6.83 9.78
C SER A 127 5.03 -6.72 9.37
N ASP A 128 5.95 -6.34 10.24
CA ASP A 128 7.39 -6.33 9.92
C ASP A 128 8.07 -7.70 10.09
N ASP A 129 7.31 -8.69 10.58
CA ASP A 129 7.78 -10.07 10.67
C ASP A 129 6.97 -10.98 9.73
N PRO A 130 7.63 -11.65 8.74
CA PRO A 130 6.94 -12.49 7.78
C PRO A 130 6.25 -13.72 8.40
N ASP A 131 6.76 -14.22 9.54
CA ASP A 131 6.11 -15.34 10.26
C ASP A 131 4.80 -14.89 10.90
N THR A 132 4.83 -13.76 11.58
CA THR A 132 3.64 -13.15 12.18
C THR A 132 2.61 -12.82 11.09
N LEU A 133 3.04 -12.22 9.99
CA LEU A 133 2.15 -11.85 8.87
C LEU A 133 1.52 -13.08 8.21
N MET A 134 2.29 -14.15 8.03
CA MET A 134 1.75 -15.43 7.55
C MET A 134 0.67 -15.99 8.49
N VAL A 135 0.90 -15.90 9.82
CA VAL A 135 -0.09 -16.38 10.80
C VAL A 135 -1.34 -15.50 10.79
N LEU A 136 -1.21 -14.18 10.64
CA LEU A 136 -2.36 -13.27 10.46
C LEU A 136 -3.20 -13.67 9.24
N CYS A 137 -2.57 -13.84 8.07
CA CYS A 137 -3.28 -14.22 6.85
C CYS A 137 -3.93 -15.61 6.93
N ASN A 138 -3.36 -16.55 7.68
CA ASN A 138 -3.95 -17.88 7.90
C ASN A 138 -5.12 -17.85 8.91
N ASN A 139 -5.24 -16.82 9.75
CA ASN A 139 -6.33 -16.67 10.73
C ASN A 139 -7.43 -15.72 10.24
N VAL A 140 -7.18 -14.94 9.19
CA VAL A 140 -8.12 -13.97 8.62
C VAL A 140 -8.31 -14.31 7.15
N ASP A 141 -9.34 -15.08 6.85
CA ASP A 141 -9.67 -15.46 5.47
C ASP A 141 -9.94 -14.19 4.64
N GLY A 142 -9.43 -14.15 3.41
CA GLY A 142 -9.58 -13.00 2.51
C GLY A 142 -8.59 -11.86 2.73
N LEU A 143 -7.81 -11.88 3.83
CA LEU A 143 -6.79 -10.86 4.06
C LEU A 143 -5.65 -10.96 3.04
N GLY A 144 -5.36 -9.84 2.36
CA GLY A 144 -4.20 -9.68 1.49
C GLY A 144 -3.01 -9.02 2.18
N ILE A 145 -1.90 -8.98 1.47
CA ILE A 145 -0.68 -8.27 1.88
C ILE A 145 -0.35 -7.19 0.86
N SER A 146 -0.10 -5.97 1.35
CA SER A 146 0.59 -4.91 0.62
C SER A 146 2.08 -4.97 1.00
N LEU A 147 2.84 -5.68 0.18
CA LEU A 147 4.24 -6.03 0.42
C LEU A 147 5.17 -4.82 0.17
N ASP A 148 5.98 -4.46 1.15
CA ASP A 148 7.15 -3.59 0.97
C ASP A 148 8.42 -4.39 1.32
N PRO A 149 9.21 -4.87 0.35
CA PRO A 149 10.39 -5.69 0.59
C PRO A 149 11.45 -4.96 1.41
N SER A 150 11.47 -3.62 1.39
CA SER A 150 12.40 -2.80 2.18
C SER A 150 12.24 -3.01 3.68
N VAL A 151 11.02 -3.30 4.14
CA VAL A 151 10.73 -3.60 5.55
C VAL A 151 11.50 -4.84 6.01
N TYR A 152 11.60 -5.84 5.15
CA TYR A 152 12.24 -7.13 5.46
C TYR A 152 13.74 -7.14 5.22
N LEU A 153 14.24 -6.22 4.39
CA LEU A 153 15.66 -5.99 4.20
C LEU A 153 16.25 -5.19 5.37
N CYS A 154 15.56 -4.12 5.81
CA CYS A 154 16.06 -3.18 6.81
C CYS A 154 15.77 -3.61 8.27
N GLY A 155 14.81 -4.49 8.49
CA GLY A 155 14.30 -4.82 9.82
C GLY A 155 15.11 -5.86 10.58
N GLY A 156 16.29 -5.51 11.15
CA GLY A 156 16.92 -6.35 12.17
C GLY A 156 18.14 -7.18 11.78
N GLY A 157 18.94 -6.71 10.83
CA GLY A 157 20.31 -7.20 10.63
C GLY A 157 20.50 -8.47 9.79
N LYS A 158 19.42 -9.14 9.38
CA LYS A 158 19.43 -10.20 8.37
C LYS A 158 18.18 -10.06 7.51
N GLU A 159 18.35 -10.22 6.20
CA GLU A 159 17.22 -10.32 5.27
C GLU A 159 16.25 -11.41 5.73
N LYS A 160 15.00 -11.04 5.92
CA LYS A 160 13.94 -11.98 6.31
C LYS A 160 13.37 -12.64 5.06
N ASN A 161 13.22 -13.97 5.07
CA ASN A 161 12.63 -14.70 3.96
C ASN A 161 11.13 -14.40 3.84
N ILE A 162 10.74 -13.81 2.71
CA ILE A 162 9.35 -13.45 2.39
C ILE A 162 8.62 -14.48 1.50
N ASP A 163 9.29 -15.54 1.03
CA ASP A 163 8.70 -16.50 0.07
C ASP A 163 7.35 -17.06 0.54
N LYS A 164 7.21 -17.33 1.85
CA LYS A 164 6.00 -17.90 2.45
C LYS A 164 4.77 -16.99 2.44
N ILE A 165 4.98 -15.68 2.30
CA ILE A 165 3.89 -14.68 2.29
C ILE A 165 3.52 -14.21 0.89
N LEU A 166 4.31 -14.54 -0.14
CA LEU A 166 4.08 -14.05 -1.50
C LEU A 166 2.72 -14.43 -2.07
N LYS A 167 2.21 -15.61 -1.74
CA LYS A 167 0.88 -16.09 -2.17
C LYS A 167 -0.29 -15.22 -1.68
N PHE A 168 -0.09 -14.41 -0.65
CA PHE A 168 -1.10 -13.48 -0.12
C PHE A 168 -0.95 -12.06 -0.67
N VAL A 169 0.11 -11.80 -1.45
CA VAL A 169 0.39 -10.44 -1.94
C VAL A 169 -0.64 -10.01 -2.97
N CYS A 170 -1.24 -8.87 -2.74
CA CYS A 170 -2.19 -8.24 -3.65
C CYS A 170 -1.87 -6.77 -3.97
N ASN A 171 -0.84 -6.23 -3.37
CA ASN A 171 -0.24 -4.93 -3.68
C ASN A 171 1.25 -4.96 -3.35
N VAL A 172 2.07 -4.19 -4.06
CA VAL A 172 3.53 -4.14 -3.86
C VAL A 172 4.00 -2.71 -3.84
N TYR A 173 4.80 -2.36 -2.83
CA TYR A 173 5.49 -1.08 -2.72
C TYR A 173 6.97 -1.26 -3.02
N LEU A 174 7.52 -0.45 -3.90
CA LEU A 174 8.91 -0.54 -4.31
C LEU A 174 9.62 0.79 -4.12
N ARG A 175 10.75 0.72 -3.47
CA ARG A 175 11.78 1.75 -3.31
C ARG A 175 13.14 1.06 -3.31
N ASP A 176 14.20 1.77 -3.56
CA ASP A 176 15.54 1.21 -3.42
C ASP A 176 16.03 1.35 -1.99
N SER A 177 16.60 0.28 -1.43
CA SER A 177 16.91 0.16 0.00
C SER A 177 18.17 -0.66 0.24
N ARG A 178 18.81 -0.44 1.38
CA ARG A 178 19.90 -1.27 1.89
C ARG A 178 19.59 -1.71 3.31
N PRO A 179 20.30 -2.70 3.87
CA PRO A 179 20.09 -3.15 5.25
C PRO A 179 20.20 -2.04 6.30
N ASP A 180 21.03 -1.04 6.04
CA ASP A 180 21.31 0.12 6.90
C ASP A 180 20.52 1.38 6.54
N ALA A 181 19.77 1.37 5.42
CA ALA A 181 19.04 2.54 4.93
C ALA A 181 17.72 2.15 4.24
N PHE A 182 16.60 2.57 4.84
CA PHE A 182 15.25 2.21 4.36
C PHE A 182 14.92 2.75 2.97
N GLN A 183 15.55 3.85 2.56
CA GLN A 183 15.49 4.37 1.20
C GLN A 183 16.83 4.96 0.80
N VAL A 184 17.28 4.65 -0.40
CA VAL A 184 18.50 5.21 -1.03
C VAL A 184 18.18 5.67 -2.45
N SER A 185 19.12 6.38 -3.09
CA SER A 185 19.00 6.75 -4.51
C SER A 185 18.93 5.49 -5.39
N ILE A 186 18.13 5.55 -6.43
CA ILE A 186 17.88 4.40 -7.32
C ILE A 186 19.18 3.91 -7.96
N GLY A 187 19.42 2.61 -7.82
CA GLY A 187 20.64 1.93 -8.26
C GLY A 187 21.74 1.86 -7.19
N GLN A 188 21.47 2.33 -5.98
CA GLN A 188 22.39 2.25 -4.82
C GLN A 188 21.93 1.25 -3.76
N GLY A 189 20.76 0.63 -3.98
CA GLY A 189 20.18 -0.36 -3.06
C GLY A 189 20.56 -1.79 -3.39
N GLU A 190 19.99 -2.70 -2.59
CA GLU A 190 20.24 -4.14 -2.65
C GLU A 190 18.96 -4.94 -2.93
N ILE A 191 17.84 -4.28 -3.25
CA ILE A 191 16.61 -4.97 -3.65
C ILE A 191 16.81 -5.63 -5.02
N ASP A 192 16.68 -6.96 -5.06
CA ASP A 192 16.70 -7.73 -6.31
C ASP A 192 15.30 -7.73 -6.95
N TYR A 193 15.03 -6.69 -7.74
CA TYR A 193 13.73 -6.52 -8.41
C TYR A 193 13.42 -7.66 -9.38
N ALA A 194 14.42 -8.16 -10.12
CA ALA A 194 14.23 -9.24 -11.10
C ALA A 194 13.77 -10.53 -10.41
N LYS A 195 14.43 -10.88 -9.30
CA LYS A 195 14.05 -12.04 -8.48
C LYS A 195 12.65 -11.85 -7.89
N LEU A 196 12.38 -10.68 -7.29
CA LEU A 196 11.09 -10.39 -6.66
C LEU A 196 9.94 -10.47 -7.68
N ILE A 197 10.07 -9.83 -8.84
CA ILE A 197 9.05 -9.84 -9.89
C ILE A 197 8.81 -11.28 -10.37
N THR A 198 9.88 -12.04 -10.65
CA THR A 198 9.76 -13.45 -11.04
C THR A 198 9.05 -14.30 -9.99
N GLN A 199 9.29 -14.05 -8.70
CA GLN A 199 8.63 -14.77 -7.61
C GLN A 199 7.14 -14.39 -7.53
N LEU A 200 6.80 -13.11 -7.64
CA LEU A 200 5.42 -12.62 -7.66
C LEU A 200 4.63 -13.19 -8.84
N GLU A 201 5.21 -13.22 -10.04
CA GLU A 201 4.60 -13.81 -11.23
C GLU A 201 4.29 -15.31 -11.04
N ARG A 202 5.18 -16.07 -10.39
CA ARG A 202 4.95 -17.48 -10.07
C ARG A 202 3.77 -17.70 -9.13
N GLU A 203 3.51 -16.75 -8.24
CA GLU A 203 2.35 -16.74 -7.35
C GLU A 203 1.08 -16.15 -8.01
N GLY A 204 1.16 -15.78 -9.29
CA GLY A 204 0.04 -15.24 -10.08
C GLY A 204 -0.25 -13.76 -9.81
N TYR A 205 0.72 -12.99 -9.32
CA TYR A 205 0.57 -11.55 -9.17
C TYR A 205 0.61 -10.86 -10.53
N ASP A 206 -0.46 -10.18 -10.91
CA ASP A 206 -0.66 -9.49 -12.20
C ASP A 206 -1.07 -8.01 -12.04
N ARG A 207 -0.74 -7.42 -10.89
CA ARG A 207 -1.18 -6.07 -10.51
C ARG A 207 -0.07 -5.05 -10.58
N ALA A 208 -0.40 -3.82 -10.18
CA ALA A 208 0.53 -2.71 -10.21
C ALA A 208 1.75 -2.92 -9.30
N LEU A 209 2.93 -2.58 -9.80
CA LEU A 209 4.15 -2.39 -9.01
C LEU A 209 4.20 -0.92 -8.62
N THR A 210 3.88 -0.60 -7.37
CA THR A 210 3.74 0.78 -6.91
C THR A 210 5.08 1.35 -6.47
N VAL A 211 5.57 2.36 -7.18
CA VAL A 211 6.72 3.14 -6.73
C VAL A 211 6.34 3.96 -5.51
N HIS A 212 6.96 3.66 -4.36
CA HIS A 212 6.66 4.28 -3.08
C HIS A 212 7.92 4.91 -2.49
N MET A 213 8.17 6.15 -2.86
CA MET A 213 9.36 6.90 -2.45
C MET A 213 8.99 8.22 -1.79
N VAL A 214 9.77 8.61 -0.78
CA VAL A 214 9.73 9.95 -0.20
C VAL A 214 10.82 10.82 -0.82
N PRO A 215 10.63 12.14 -0.90
CA PRO A 215 11.70 13.05 -1.32
C PRO A 215 12.94 12.90 -0.43
N MET A 216 14.12 12.94 -1.05
CA MET A 216 15.41 12.89 -0.38
C MET A 216 16.15 14.21 -0.59
N ASP A 217 16.89 14.67 0.42
CA ASP A 217 17.71 15.85 0.31
C ASP A 217 18.73 15.72 -0.83
N ASP A 218 19.00 16.81 -1.51
CA ASP A 218 19.96 16.92 -2.63
C ASP A 218 19.64 16.08 -3.88
N LEU A 219 18.47 15.45 -3.97
CA LEU A 219 18.02 14.69 -5.15
C LEU A 219 16.73 15.24 -5.75
N ASP A 220 16.68 15.27 -7.07
CA ASP A 220 15.43 15.56 -7.79
C ASP A 220 14.48 14.36 -7.71
N HIS A 221 13.46 14.49 -6.88
CA HIS A 221 12.47 13.43 -6.65
C HIS A 221 11.81 12.93 -7.93
N ARG A 222 11.51 13.83 -8.89
CA ARG A 222 10.90 13.44 -10.17
C ARG A 222 11.86 12.62 -11.03
N VAL A 223 13.15 12.91 -10.95
CA VAL A 223 14.18 12.11 -11.63
C VAL A 223 14.27 10.72 -11.02
N GLU A 224 14.27 10.61 -9.69
CA GLU A 224 14.33 9.33 -8.99
C GLU A 224 13.07 8.47 -9.27
N LEU A 225 11.87 9.05 -9.22
CA LEU A 225 10.63 8.37 -9.61
C LEU A 225 10.72 7.80 -11.05
N ARG A 226 11.21 8.60 -12.00
CA ARG A 226 11.38 8.14 -13.40
C ARG A 226 12.43 7.05 -13.55
N LYS A 227 13.52 7.11 -12.76
CA LYS A 227 14.55 6.06 -12.77
C LYS A 227 13.98 4.74 -12.30
N LEU A 228 13.29 4.72 -11.14
CA LEU A 228 12.72 3.49 -10.61
C LEU A 228 11.65 2.92 -11.56
N ARG A 229 10.73 3.74 -12.06
CA ARG A 229 9.76 3.30 -13.06
C ARG A 229 10.43 2.58 -14.24
N ARG A 230 11.44 3.20 -14.85
CA ARG A 230 12.15 2.61 -16.00
C ARG A 230 12.90 1.32 -15.64
N LEU A 231 13.48 1.27 -14.44
CA LEU A 231 14.14 0.07 -13.95
C LEU A 231 13.13 -1.08 -13.82
N LEU A 232 11.98 -0.84 -13.22
CA LEU A 232 10.93 -1.85 -13.07
C LEU A 232 10.38 -2.32 -14.42
N GLU A 233 10.10 -1.39 -15.34
CA GLU A 233 9.65 -1.71 -16.72
C GLU A 233 10.66 -2.57 -17.50
N SER A 234 11.94 -2.51 -17.19
CA SER A 234 12.94 -3.35 -17.84
C SER A 234 12.94 -4.81 -17.38
N HIS A 235 12.17 -5.14 -16.33
CA HIS A 235 12.02 -6.48 -15.78
C HIS A 235 10.63 -7.10 -16.06
N LEU A 236 9.72 -6.34 -16.69
CA LEU A 236 8.42 -6.79 -17.18
C LEU A 236 8.51 -7.21 -18.65
#